data_97b4ba3831740ea925931a22e078dc0b
#
_entry.id   97b4ba3831740ea925931a22e078dc0b
#
_cell.length_a   1.000
_cell.length_b   1.000
_cell.length_c   1.000
_cell.angle_alpha   90.00
_cell.angle_beta   90.00
_cell.angle_gamma   90.00
#
_symmetry.space_group_name_H-M   'P 1'
#
loop_
_entity.id
_entity.type
_entity.pdbx_description
1 polymer ?
#
loop_
_entity_poly.entity_id
_entity_poly.type
_entity_poly.pdbx_seq_one_letter_code
_entity_poly.pdbx_strand_id
1 'polypeptide(L)'
;MSTQVSPNYQLLRQSDIFTPEIIEDIQVKAELGRYRIRGYGTLRERRWSTFDDLTFIPCTLTRIPLEGYRERCSSTTILGTRFANTPIQLDIPIMITGMSWGALSYNAKVALAKGANIVGSSNTTGDGGMLQAEREQSKTLIYEVLPSRYGFDIHDLKAADAIELTIGQGAKPGTGGLLLDSKVLDTIAKQRDLPLGVDQRSPARHPDFLGPDDMIIKIEELREATDWEVPIFVKMGATRV
;
A
#
# COMPACT_ATOMS: atom_id res chain seq x y z
N MET A 1 26.17 4.98 19.65
CA MET A 1 26.26 5.28 21.09
C MET A 1 25.02 4.72 21.75
N SER A 2 25.16 3.64 22.51
CA SER A 2 24.07 3.03 23.29
C SER A 2 23.83 3.93 24.51
N THR A 3 22.76 4.68 24.51
CA THR A 3 22.28 5.38 25.71
C THR A 3 21.78 4.34 26.70
N GLN A 4 22.59 4.04 27.72
CA GLN A 4 22.12 3.29 28.89
C GLN A 4 21.04 4.13 29.58
N VAL A 5 19.82 3.63 29.55
CA VAL A 5 18.70 4.19 30.33
C VAL A 5 19.04 3.99 31.82
N SER A 6 18.93 5.09 32.58
CA SER A 6 19.20 5.11 34.02
C SER A 6 18.42 4.04 34.79
N PRO A 7 19.03 3.31 35.74
CA PRO A 7 18.39 2.20 36.48
C PRO A 7 17.17 2.58 37.32
N ASN A 8 16.92 3.85 37.53
CA ASN A 8 15.86 4.33 38.43
C ASN A 8 14.43 4.32 37.81
N TYR A 9 14.29 4.02 36.51
CA TYR A 9 12.97 3.94 35.89
C TYR A 9 12.26 2.59 36.06
N GLN A 10 12.93 1.58 36.59
CA GLN A 10 12.33 0.25 36.82
C GLN A 10 11.31 0.19 37.96
N LEU A 11 11.15 1.27 38.75
CA LEU A 11 10.23 1.33 39.89
C LEU A 11 8.89 2.00 39.58
N LEU A 12 8.70 2.55 38.38
CA LEU A 12 7.42 3.10 37.97
C LEU A 12 6.50 1.95 37.52
N ARG A 13 5.27 1.91 38.05
CA ARG A 13 4.21 0.99 37.57
C ARG A 13 4.15 1.09 36.07
N GLN A 14 4.23 -0.03 35.38
CA GLN A 14 3.99 -0.08 33.94
C GLN A 14 2.60 0.49 33.66
N SER A 15 2.54 1.52 32.85
CA SER A 15 1.31 2.12 32.39
C SER A 15 0.91 1.44 31.09
N ASP A 16 -0.34 1.04 30.96
CA ASP A 16 -0.90 0.51 29.73
C ASP A 16 -1.03 1.58 28.63
N ILE A 17 -0.89 2.85 28.99
CA ILE A 17 -0.98 3.99 28.05
C ILE A 17 0.41 4.51 27.71
N PHE A 18 1.28 4.67 28.72
CA PHE A 18 2.65 5.13 28.54
C PHE A 18 3.61 3.94 28.56
N THR A 19 3.64 3.22 27.46
CA THR A 19 4.58 2.11 27.30
C THR A 19 6.02 2.60 27.24
N PRO A 20 7.02 1.73 27.48
CA PRO A 20 8.43 2.10 27.36
C PRO A 20 8.77 2.77 26.02
N GLU A 21 8.19 2.30 24.93
CA GLU A 21 8.40 2.86 23.59
C GLU A 21 7.82 4.26 23.44
N ILE A 22 6.65 4.53 24.02
CA ILE A 22 6.03 5.86 24.03
C ILE A 22 6.86 6.82 24.86
N ILE A 23 7.32 6.38 26.03
CA ILE A 23 8.17 7.19 26.89
C ILE A 23 9.48 7.54 26.18
N GLU A 24 10.14 6.56 25.56
CA GLU A 24 11.35 6.80 24.77
C GLU A 24 11.10 7.78 23.62
N ASP A 25 9.99 7.64 22.92
CA ASP A 25 9.63 8.54 21.82
C ASP A 25 9.41 9.98 22.29
N ILE A 26 8.77 10.16 23.45
CA ILE A 26 8.59 11.47 24.07
C ILE A 26 9.95 12.09 24.45
N GLN A 27 10.83 11.30 25.09
CA GLN A 27 12.16 11.77 25.51
C GLN A 27 12.99 12.20 24.31
N VAL A 28 13.05 11.38 23.28
CA VAL A 28 13.83 11.72 22.07
C VAL A 28 13.26 12.94 21.34
N LYS A 29 11.95 13.10 21.29
CA LYS A 29 11.33 14.31 20.72
C LYS A 29 11.65 15.55 21.56
N ALA A 30 11.66 15.43 22.88
CA ALA A 30 12.05 16.50 23.78
C ALA A 30 13.52 16.91 23.62
N GLU A 31 14.42 15.95 23.47
CA GLU A 31 15.85 16.19 23.23
C GLU A 31 16.12 16.84 21.87
N LEU A 32 15.47 16.34 20.81
CA LEU A 32 15.69 16.81 19.45
C LEU A 32 14.98 18.13 19.13
N GLY A 33 13.99 18.53 19.94
CA GLY A 33 13.10 19.67 19.64
C GLY A 33 12.27 19.48 18.35
N ARG A 34 12.17 18.26 17.84
CA ARG A 34 11.46 17.91 16.61
C ARG A 34 11.02 16.45 16.61
N TYR A 35 10.12 16.09 15.70
CA TYR A 35 9.72 14.70 15.49
C TYR A 35 10.87 13.85 14.96
N ARG A 36 10.90 12.59 15.35
CA ARG A 36 11.75 11.60 14.68
C ARG A 36 11.34 11.47 13.21
N ILE A 37 12.34 11.35 12.34
CA ILE A 37 12.12 11.05 10.94
C ILE A 37 11.88 9.54 10.81
N ARG A 38 10.62 9.14 10.89
CA ARG A 38 10.21 7.74 10.70
C ARG A 38 8.76 7.69 10.20
N GLY A 39 8.34 6.55 9.67
CA GLY A 39 6.94 6.29 9.38
C GLY A 39 6.11 6.29 10.68
N TYR A 40 4.91 6.83 10.61
CA TYR A 40 3.95 6.74 11.70
C TYR A 40 3.09 5.50 11.45
N GLY A 41 3.21 4.52 12.33
CA GLY A 41 2.32 3.38 12.40
C GLY A 41 1.44 3.49 13.66
N THR A 42 0.34 2.79 13.66
CA THR A 42 -0.45 2.62 14.87
C THR A 42 0.25 1.61 15.76
N LEU A 43 0.74 2.03 16.91
CA LEU A 43 1.19 1.12 17.97
C LEU A 43 -0.05 0.43 18.53
N ARG A 44 -0.08 -0.87 18.39
CA ARG A 44 -1.22 -1.68 18.81
C ARG A 44 -1.02 -2.16 20.23
N GLU A 45 -1.61 -1.45 21.17
CA GLU A 45 -1.53 -1.80 22.60
C GLU A 45 -2.67 -2.69 23.07
N ARG A 46 -3.78 -2.72 22.33
CA ARG A 46 -4.93 -3.56 22.65
C ARG A 46 -5.04 -4.74 21.71
N ARG A 47 -5.50 -5.87 22.22
CA ARG A 47 -5.87 -7.02 21.40
C ARG A 47 -7.07 -6.65 20.54
N TRP A 48 -6.90 -6.58 19.25
CA TRP A 48 -7.94 -6.45 18.25
C TRP A 48 -8.24 -7.82 17.68
N SER A 49 -9.43 -7.99 17.12
CA SER A 49 -9.75 -9.20 16.40
C SER A 49 -8.77 -9.46 15.27
N THR A 50 -8.33 -10.70 15.16
CA THR A 50 -7.45 -11.21 14.13
C THR A 50 -8.16 -12.30 13.34
N PHE A 51 -7.53 -12.83 12.30
CA PHE A 51 -8.09 -13.99 11.60
C PHE A 51 -8.21 -15.23 12.49
N ASP A 52 -7.41 -15.32 13.56
CA ASP A 52 -7.49 -16.41 14.56
C ASP A 52 -8.79 -16.34 15.41
N ASP A 53 -9.43 -15.18 15.46
CA ASP A 53 -10.69 -14.99 16.16
C ASP A 53 -11.92 -15.28 15.27
N LEU A 54 -11.70 -15.65 14.00
CA LEU A 54 -12.73 -15.98 13.03
C LEU A 54 -12.87 -17.49 12.86
N THR A 55 -14.10 -17.95 12.65
CA THR A 55 -14.38 -19.34 12.30
C THR A 55 -15.40 -19.41 11.17
N PHE A 56 -15.29 -20.45 10.35
CA PHE A 56 -16.29 -20.71 9.32
C PHE A 56 -17.49 -21.44 9.95
N ILE A 57 -18.69 -20.97 9.63
CA ILE A 57 -19.94 -21.65 10.00
C ILE A 57 -20.31 -22.57 8.85
N PRO A 58 -20.21 -23.89 9.00
CA PRO A 58 -20.53 -24.84 7.94
C PRO A 58 -22.04 -24.92 7.67
N CYS A 59 -22.41 -25.17 6.42
CA CYS A 59 -23.78 -25.35 5.95
C CYS A 59 -23.96 -26.75 5.38
N THR A 60 -24.03 -27.77 6.23
CA THR A 60 -24.08 -29.17 5.79
C THR A 60 -25.44 -29.66 5.30
N LEU A 61 -26.55 -29.00 5.72
CA LEU A 61 -27.88 -29.36 5.28
C LEU A 61 -28.43 -28.56 4.10
N THR A 62 -28.05 -27.27 4.03
CA THR A 62 -28.51 -26.36 2.97
C THR A 62 -27.61 -26.34 1.73
N ARG A 63 -26.38 -26.79 1.88
CA ARG A 63 -25.41 -26.95 0.77
C ARG A 63 -24.64 -28.25 0.97
N ILE A 64 -24.60 -29.07 -0.06
CA ILE A 64 -23.80 -30.30 -0.07
C ILE A 64 -22.33 -29.90 -0.13
N PRO A 65 -21.47 -30.36 0.80
CA PRO A 65 -20.03 -30.10 0.74
C PRO A 65 -19.41 -30.65 -0.54
N LEU A 66 -18.46 -29.91 -1.10
CA LEU A 66 -17.64 -30.39 -2.23
C LEU A 66 -16.68 -31.47 -1.74
N GLU A 67 -16.52 -32.50 -2.58
CA GLU A 67 -15.47 -33.51 -2.40
C GLU A 67 -14.11 -32.92 -2.84
N GLY A 68 -13.40 -32.25 -1.92
CA GLY A 68 -12.24 -31.42 -2.18
C GLY A 68 -11.09 -32.07 -2.95
N TYR A 69 -11.05 -33.40 -3.03
CA TYR A 69 -10.07 -34.15 -3.84
C TYR A 69 -10.59 -34.52 -5.23
N ARG A 70 -11.86 -34.37 -5.51
CA ARG A 70 -12.51 -34.68 -6.82
C ARG A 70 -13.09 -33.46 -7.50
N GLU A 71 -13.55 -32.49 -6.74
CA GLU A 71 -14.26 -31.32 -7.22
C GLU A 71 -13.45 -30.05 -6.97
N ARG A 72 -13.31 -29.21 -7.99
CA ARG A 72 -12.64 -27.94 -7.88
C ARG A 72 -13.57 -26.88 -7.32
N CYS A 73 -13.15 -26.21 -6.26
CA CYS A 73 -13.77 -24.97 -5.81
C CYS A 73 -13.19 -23.82 -6.64
N SER A 74 -14.06 -23.02 -7.25
CA SER A 74 -13.61 -21.82 -7.97
C SER A 74 -13.22 -20.74 -6.97
N SER A 75 -12.02 -20.20 -7.11
CA SER A 75 -11.52 -19.03 -6.38
C SER A 75 -11.40 -17.80 -7.28
N THR A 76 -11.77 -17.92 -8.54
CA THR A 76 -11.68 -16.83 -9.51
C THR A 76 -12.52 -15.65 -9.09
N THR A 77 -11.92 -14.47 -9.12
CA THR A 77 -12.57 -13.21 -8.78
C THR A 77 -12.38 -12.21 -9.93
N ILE A 78 -13.47 -11.59 -10.35
CA ILE A 78 -13.45 -10.57 -11.40
C ILE A 78 -13.72 -9.21 -10.75
N LEU A 79 -12.82 -8.23 -10.98
CA LEU A 79 -12.89 -6.90 -10.42
C LEU A 79 -13.06 -5.86 -11.52
N GLY A 80 -13.84 -4.80 -11.23
CA GLY A 80 -14.03 -3.67 -12.17
C GLY A 80 -15.13 -3.86 -13.19
N THR A 81 -16.01 -4.85 -13.03
CA THR A 81 -17.09 -5.20 -14.00
C THR A 81 -18.13 -4.11 -14.21
N ARG A 82 -18.23 -3.12 -13.31
CA ARG A 82 -19.31 -2.13 -13.34
C ARG A 82 -19.08 -1.03 -14.39
N PHE A 83 -17.84 -0.61 -14.60
CA PHE A 83 -17.56 0.57 -15.42
C PHE A 83 -16.40 0.39 -16.40
N ALA A 84 -15.56 -0.63 -16.24
CA ALA A 84 -14.45 -0.87 -17.14
C ALA A 84 -14.85 -1.79 -18.30
N ASN A 85 -14.32 -1.52 -19.49
CA ASN A 85 -14.51 -2.39 -20.64
C ASN A 85 -13.69 -3.67 -20.50
N THR A 86 -12.51 -3.58 -19.85
CA THR A 86 -11.60 -4.70 -19.60
C THR A 86 -11.41 -4.94 -18.08
N PRO A 87 -12.38 -5.61 -17.41
CA PRO A 87 -12.23 -5.98 -16.01
C PRO A 87 -11.02 -6.89 -15.81
N ILE A 88 -10.38 -6.80 -14.64
CA ILE A 88 -9.29 -7.72 -14.28
C ILE A 88 -9.85 -9.02 -13.68
N GLN A 89 -9.29 -10.15 -14.09
CA GLN A 89 -9.61 -11.45 -13.52
C GLN A 89 -8.42 -11.98 -12.73
N LEU A 90 -8.69 -12.39 -11.51
CA LEU A 90 -7.73 -13.04 -10.62
C LEU A 90 -8.13 -14.49 -10.42
N ASP A 91 -7.18 -15.41 -10.47
CA ASP A 91 -7.43 -16.84 -10.24
C ASP A 91 -7.62 -17.12 -8.74
N ILE A 92 -7.07 -16.26 -7.88
CA ILE A 92 -7.25 -16.29 -6.42
C ILE A 92 -7.62 -14.90 -5.88
N PRO A 93 -8.44 -14.78 -4.82
CA PRO A 93 -8.90 -13.51 -4.27
C PRO A 93 -7.85 -12.86 -3.34
N ILE A 94 -6.59 -12.87 -3.75
CA ILE A 94 -5.45 -12.30 -3.02
C ILE A 94 -4.68 -11.42 -3.98
N MET A 95 -4.34 -10.19 -3.56
CA MET A 95 -3.61 -9.22 -4.36
C MET A 95 -2.36 -8.76 -3.62
N ILE A 96 -1.29 -8.48 -4.34
CA ILE A 96 -0.10 -7.85 -3.78
C ILE A 96 -0.28 -6.33 -3.82
N THR A 97 -0.33 -5.73 -2.63
CA THR A 97 -0.49 -4.28 -2.47
C THR A 97 0.73 -3.51 -2.94
N GLY A 98 0.55 -2.21 -3.25
CA GLY A 98 1.62 -1.31 -3.65
C GLY A 98 2.71 -1.17 -2.59
N MET A 99 3.94 -1.44 -2.99
CA MET A 99 5.14 -1.26 -2.19
C MET A 99 6.20 -0.59 -3.05
N SER A 100 6.61 0.62 -2.65
CA SER A 100 7.46 1.48 -3.46
C SER A 100 8.83 0.89 -3.75
N TRP A 101 9.36 1.17 -4.94
CA TRP A 101 10.77 0.99 -5.20
C TRP A 101 11.58 2.05 -4.45
N GLY A 102 12.53 1.60 -3.66
CA GLY A 102 13.26 2.39 -2.66
C GLY A 102 12.92 1.96 -1.24
N ALA A 103 11.66 1.62 -0.94
CA ALA A 103 11.32 0.82 0.24
C ALA A 103 11.69 -0.65 0.01
N LEU A 104 11.34 -1.20 -1.15
CA LEU A 104 11.80 -2.50 -1.62
C LEU A 104 12.98 -2.35 -2.58
N SER A 105 13.84 -3.38 -2.64
CA SER A 105 14.86 -3.50 -3.66
C SER A 105 14.26 -3.84 -5.04
N TYR A 106 15.02 -3.58 -6.09
CA TYR A 106 14.65 -3.96 -7.46
C TYR A 106 14.29 -5.45 -7.57
N ASN A 107 15.15 -6.32 -7.01
CA ASN A 107 14.92 -7.77 -7.06
C ASN A 107 13.66 -8.19 -6.31
N ALA A 108 13.33 -7.54 -5.19
CA ALA A 108 12.10 -7.82 -4.44
C ALA A 108 10.86 -7.43 -5.25
N LYS A 109 10.88 -6.29 -5.93
CA LYS A 109 9.79 -5.86 -6.82
C LYS A 109 9.54 -6.87 -7.93
N VAL A 110 10.60 -7.29 -8.63
CA VAL A 110 10.53 -8.28 -9.70
C VAL A 110 10.07 -9.64 -9.19
N ALA A 111 10.53 -10.06 -8.01
CA ALA A 111 10.11 -11.33 -7.40
C ALA A 111 8.62 -11.35 -7.05
N LEU A 112 8.08 -10.25 -6.51
CA LEU A 112 6.66 -10.11 -6.22
C LEU A 112 5.81 -10.15 -7.48
N ALA A 113 6.23 -9.48 -8.55
CA ALA A 113 5.55 -9.51 -9.83
C ALA A 113 5.49 -10.94 -10.41
N LYS A 114 6.61 -11.67 -10.37
CA LYS A 114 6.67 -13.08 -10.77
C LYS A 114 5.78 -13.96 -9.91
N GLY A 115 5.81 -13.77 -8.58
CA GLY A 115 4.99 -14.52 -7.64
C GLY A 115 3.50 -14.33 -7.89
N ALA A 116 3.05 -13.08 -8.09
CA ALA A 116 1.69 -12.77 -8.46
C ALA A 116 1.27 -13.46 -9.78
N ASN A 117 2.14 -13.40 -10.78
CA ASN A 117 1.89 -14.04 -12.08
C ASN A 117 1.74 -15.57 -11.98
N ILE A 118 2.59 -16.24 -11.19
CA ILE A 118 2.54 -17.71 -11.01
C ILE A 118 1.17 -18.16 -10.46
N VAL A 119 0.59 -17.39 -9.55
CA VAL A 119 -0.70 -17.74 -8.90
C VAL A 119 -1.91 -17.09 -9.58
N GLY A 120 -1.72 -16.41 -10.70
CA GLY A 120 -2.80 -15.72 -11.42
C GLY A 120 -3.42 -14.56 -10.65
N SER A 121 -2.60 -13.86 -9.86
CA SER A 121 -2.99 -12.67 -9.08
C SER A 121 -2.46 -11.39 -9.71
N SER A 122 -2.67 -10.25 -9.02
CA SER A 122 -2.17 -8.94 -9.42
C SER A 122 -1.06 -8.45 -8.50
N ASN A 123 -0.19 -7.61 -9.08
CA ASN A 123 0.80 -6.82 -8.36
C ASN A 123 0.47 -5.34 -8.53
N THR A 124 0.90 -4.49 -7.58
CA THR A 124 0.67 -3.04 -7.60
C THR A 124 2.00 -2.30 -7.52
N THR A 125 2.16 -1.24 -8.31
CA THR A 125 3.45 -0.54 -8.45
C THR A 125 3.96 0.09 -7.15
N GLY A 126 3.09 0.67 -6.36
CA GLY A 126 3.49 1.48 -5.21
C GLY A 126 3.94 2.88 -5.61
N ASP A 127 4.45 3.65 -4.63
CA ASP A 127 4.95 5.00 -4.82
C ASP A 127 6.25 5.01 -5.62
N GLY A 128 6.33 5.88 -6.64
CA GLY A 128 7.54 6.08 -7.43
C GLY A 128 7.52 5.56 -8.85
N GLY A 129 6.33 5.33 -9.40
CA GLY A 129 6.15 4.94 -10.81
C GLY A 129 6.28 3.44 -11.05
N MET A 130 6.21 3.06 -12.31
CA MET A 130 6.27 1.67 -12.79
C MET A 130 7.70 1.30 -13.18
N LEU A 131 8.20 0.19 -12.66
CA LEU A 131 9.42 -0.40 -13.18
C LEU A 131 9.11 -1.24 -14.43
N GLN A 132 9.85 -1.04 -15.50
CA GLN A 132 9.69 -1.80 -16.73
C GLN A 132 9.79 -3.32 -16.49
N ALA A 133 10.76 -3.75 -15.68
CA ALA A 133 10.92 -5.15 -15.33
C ALA A 133 9.75 -5.71 -14.49
N GLU A 134 9.09 -4.88 -13.68
CA GLU A 134 7.88 -5.26 -12.95
C GLU A 134 6.70 -5.46 -13.91
N ARG A 135 6.53 -4.54 -14.88
CA ARG A 135 5.52 -4.66 -15.93
C ARG A 135 5.70 -5.96 -16.75
N GLU A 136 6.91 -6.22 -17.18
CA GLU A 136 7.23 -7.41 -17.99
C GLU A 136 6.97 -8.74 -17.27
N GLN A 137 7.07 -8.76 -15.95
CA GLN A 137 6.85 -9.96 -15.14
C GLN A 137 5.42 -10.08 -14.61
N SER A 138 4.58 -9.05 -14.74
CA SER A 138 3.19 -9.06 -14.26
C SER A 138 2.22 -9.38 -15.38
N LYS A 139 1.38 -10.40 -15.18
CA LYS A 139 0.20 -10.65 -16.02
C LYS A 139 -0.84 -9.55 -15.79
N THR A 140 -1.04 -9.18 -14.52
CA THR A 140 -1.94 -8.11 -14.10
C THR A 140 -1.17 -7.15 -13.20
N LEU A 141 -0.97 -5.92 -13.67
CA LEU A 141 -0.29 -4.86 -12.94
C LEU A 141 -1.23 -3.69 -12.71
N ILE A 142 -1.35 -3.29 -11.45
CA ILE A 142 -2.13 -2.13 -11.03
C ILE A 142 -1.18 -0.94 -10.86
N TYR A 143 -1.47 0.16 -11.52
CA TYR A 143 -0.69 1.39 -11.40
C TYR A 143 -1.23 2.25 -10.26
N GLU A 144 -0.38 2.58 -9.28
CA GLU A 144 -0.77 3.36 -8.11
C GLU A 144 -0.59 4.87 -8.38
N VAL A 145 -1.68 5.62 -8.36
CA VAL A 145 -1.72 7.08 -8.46
C VAL A 145 -1.75 7.66 -7.04
N LEU A 146 -0.67 8.32 -6.65
CA LEU A 146 -0.45 8.81 -5.30
C LEU A 146 -0.41 10.33 -5.21
N PRO A 147 -0.62 10.87 -3.98
CA PRO A 147 -0.46 12.30 -3.71
C PRO A 147 0.91 12.87 -4.06
N SER A 148 1.96 12.05 -4.02
CA SER A 148 3.34 12.47 -4.32
C SER A 148 3.58 12.79 -5.80
N ARG A 149 2.88 12.08 -6.71
CA ARG A 149 3.12 12.10 -8.16
C ARG A 149 4.55 11.73 -8.56
N TYR A 150 5.34 11.13 -7.67
CA TYR A 150 6.72 10.72 -7.98
C TYR A 150 6.75 9.65 -9.04
N GLY A 151 7.46 9.91 -10.15
CA GLY A 151 7.53 9.01 -11.29
C GLY A 151 6.18 8.77 -11.97
N PHE A 152 5.23 9.70 -11.86
CA PHE A 152 3.98 9.60 -12.58
C PHE A 152 4.22 9.80 -14.07
N ASP A 153 3.89 8.78 -14.86
CA ASP A 153 3.97 8.79 -16.30
C ASP A 153 2.65 8.32 -16.91
N ILE A 154 2.14 9.08 -17.86
CA ILE A 154 0.87 8.76 -18.55
C ILE A 154 0.98 7.52 -19.43
N HIS A 155 2.16 7.23 -19.98
CA HIS A 155 2.39 6.04 -20.78
C HIS A 155 2.40 4.78 -19.92
N ASP A 156 3.01 4.85 -18.74
CA ASP A 156 2.97 3.78 -17.75
C ASP A 156 1.55 3.53 -17.24
N LEU A 157 0.80 4.61 -16.99
CA LEU A 157 -0.59 4.53 -16.58
C LEU A 157 -1.45 3.83 -17.62
N LYS A 158 -1.27 4.15 -18.91
CA LYS A 158 -1.96 3.48 -20.03
C LYS A 158 -1.51 2.04 -20.25
N ALA A 159 -0.30 1.69 -19.85
CA ALA A 159 0.23 0.33 -19.96
C ALA A 159 -0.21 -0.59 -18.80
N ALA A 160 -0.88 -0.07 -17.79
CA ALA A 160 -1.38 -0.84 -16.65
C ALA A 160 -2.71 -1.52 -16.96
N ASP A 161 -3.00 -2.62 -16.25
CA ASP A 161 -4.26 -3.36 -16.39
C ASP A 161 -5.37 -2.81 -15.48
N ALA A 162 -5.01 -2.00 -14.49
CA ALA A 162 -5.91 -1.27 -13.60
C ALA A 162 -5.19 -0.10 -12.94
N ILE A 163 -5.96 0.81 -12.36
CA ILE A 163 -5.44 1.97 -11.62
C ILE A 163 -5.91 1.90 -10.18
N GLU A 164 -5.03 2.25 -9.25
CA GLU A 164 -5.33 2.43 -7.83
C GLU A 164 -5.10 3.91 -7.44
N LEU A 165 -6.18 4.67 -7.26
CA LEU A 165 -6.11 6.03 -6.72
C LEU A 165 -5.98 5.97 -5.20
N THR A 166 -4.80 6.30 -4.69
CA THR A 166 -4.50 6.20 -3.26
C THR A 166 -4.78 7.53 -2.55
N ILE A 167 -5.74 7.51 -1.63
CA ILE A 167 -6.05 8.64 -0.74
C ILE A 167 -5.25 8.51 0.55
N GLY A 168 -5.11 7.30 1.06
CA GLY A 168 -4.41 6.99 2.28
C GLY A 168 -4.44 5.51 2.61
N GLN A 169 -3.99 5.16 3.80
CA GLN A 169 -3.97 3.78 4.28
C GLN A 169 -4.09 3.72 5.80
N GLY A 170 -4.66 2.66 6.34
CA GLY A 170 -4.96 2.53 7.76
C GLY A 170 -3.72 2.51 8.67
N ALA A 171 -2.62 1.89 8.20
CA ALA A 171 -1.41 1.71 9.00
C ALA A 171 -0.64 3.01 9.27
N LYS A 172 -0.77 4.02 8.42
CA LYS A 172 -0.13 5.34 8.60
C LYS A 172 -1.08 6.46 8.17
N PRO A 173 -2.15 6.72 8.90
CA PRO A 173 -3.13 7.74 8.55
C PRO A 173 -2.54 9.15 8.65
N GLY A 174 -2.89 10.02 7.72
CA GLY A 174 -2.51 11.43 7.73
C GLY A 174 -1.04 11.72 7.45
N THR A 175 -0.25 10.72 6.99
CA THR A 175 1.13 10.92 6.56
C THR A 175 1.39 10.30 5.21
N GLY A 176 2.22 10.96 4.40
CA GLY A 176 2.74 10.38 3.17
C GLY A 176 3.94 9.47 3.39
N GLY A 177 4.50 8.96 2.30
CA GLY A 177 5.74 8.19 2.32
C GLY A 177 6.95 9.08 2.63
N LEU A 178 8.00 8.45 3.17
CA LEU A 178 9.30 9.08 3.35
C LEU A 178 10.39 8.11 2.89
N LEU A 179 11.25 8.58 2.00
CA LEU A 179 12.48 7.92 1.60
C LEU A 179 13.64 8.85 1.90
N LEU A 180 14.53 8.44 2.81
CA LEU A 180 15.69 9.24 3.17
C LEU A 180 16.68 9.33 2.01
N ASP A 181 17.42 10.42 1.93
CA ASP A 181 18.45 10.70 0.93
C ASP A 181 19.45 9.55 0.76
N SER A 182 19.86 8.95 1.87
CA SER A 182 20.78 7.79 1.90
C SER A 182 20.26 6.54 1.18
N LYS A 183 18.95 6.46 0.93
CA LYS A 183 18.29 5.40 0.16
C LYS A 183 17.96 5.81 -1.28
N VAL A 184 18.06 7.10 -1.59
CA VAL A 184 17.77 7.62 -2.93
C VAL A 184 18.98 7.38 -3.82
N LEU A 185 19.05 6.19 -4.40
CA LEU A 185 20.04 5.86 -5.42
C LEU A 185 19.74 6.61 -6.71
N ASP A 186 20.75 6.77 -7.57
CA ASP A 186 20.62 7.43 -8.89
C ASP A 186 19.47 6.87 -9.73
N THR A 187 19.34 5.55 -9.76
CA THR A 187 18.24 4.86 -10.46
C THR A 187 16.86 5.18 -9.89
N ILE A 188 16.75 5.33 -8.56
CA ILE A 188 15.48 5.67 -7.88
C ILE A 188 15.14 7.15 -8.13
N ALA A 189 16.12 8.04 -8.01
CA ALA A 189 15.97 9.46 -8.29
C ALA A 189 15.48 9.69 -9.72
N LYS A 190 16.11 9.03 -10.70
CA LYS A 190 15.72 9.08 -12.11
C LYS A 190 14.32 8.55 -12.36
N GLN A 191 13.95 7.40 -11.78
CA GLN A 191 12.62 6.82 -11.93
C GLN A 191 11.52 7.69 -11.33
N ARG A 192 11.82 8.38 -10.22
CA ARG A 192 10.87 9.25 -9.53
C ARG A 192 10.85 10.68 -10.04
N ASP A 193 11.73 11.01 -10.98
CA ASP A 193 11.95 12.37 -11.50
C ASP A 193 12.25 13.38 -10.37
N LEU A 194 13.18 12.99 -9.49
CA LEU A 194 13.55 13.76 -8.30
C LEU A 194 15.08 13.89 -8.18
N PRO A 195 15.57 14.98 -7.57
CA PRO A 195 17.01 15.17 -7.40
C PRO A 195 17.61 14.17 -6.41
N LEU A 196 18.90 13.86 -6.60
CA LEU A 196 19.71 13.10 -5.66
C LEU A 196 20.01 13.92 -4.39
N GLY A 197 20.28 13.20 -3.29
CA GLY A 197 20.80 13.81 -2.06
C GLY A 197 19.76 14.60 -1.25
N VAL A 198 18.48 14.36 -1.50
CA VAL A 198 17.39 14.97 -0.74
C VAL A 198 16.39 13.93 -0.29
N ASP A 199 15.86 14.11 0.90
CA ASP A 199 14.75 13.30 1.41
C ASP A 199 13.52 13.47 0.54
N GLN A 200 12.95 12.35 0.10
CA GLN A 200 11.72 12.34 -0.69
C GLN A 200 10.53 12.11 0.24
N ARG A 201 9.71 13.14 0.41
CA ARG A 201 8.53 13.11 1.27
C ARG A 201 7.26 13.31 0.46
N SER A 202 6.36 12.33 0.53
CA SER A 202 5.03 12.47 -0.06
C SER A 202 4.14 13.36 0.80
N PRO A 203 3.26 14.18 0.19
CA PRO A 203 2.29 14.98 0.94
C PRO A 203 1.29 14.09 1.69
N ALA A 204 0.68 14.64 2.74
CA ALA A 204 -0.31 13.93 3.55
C ALA A 204 -1.68 13.79 2.88
N ARG A 205 -1.96 14.62 1.89
CA ARG A 205 -3.23 14.64 1.15
C ARG A 205 -2.97 14.77 -0.34
N HIS A 206 -3.93 14.34 -1.13
CA HIS A 206 -3.85 14.45 -2.57
C HIS A 206 -3.92 15.93 -3.00
N PRO A 207 -3.04 16.40 -3.91
CA PRO A 207 -3.05 17.79 -4.34
C PRO A 207 -4.21 18.12 -5.31
N ASP A 208 -4.77 17.11 -5.96
CA ASP A 208 -5.76 17.30 -7.04
C ASP A 208 -7.17 17.47 -6.54
N PHE A 209 -7.46 17.10 -5.29
CA PHE A 209 -8.82 17.20 -4.75
C PHE A 209 -8.84 17.46 -3.24
N LEU A 210 -9.86 18.16 -2.79
CA LEU A 210 -10.09 18.49 -1.38
C LEU A 210 -11.26 17.71 -0.78
N GLY A 211 -12.13 17.18 -1.61
CA GLY A 211 -13.33 16.47 -1.19
C GLY A 211 -13.84 15.45 -2.21
N PRO A 212 -14.97 14.80 -1.91
CA PRO A 212 -15.54 13.77 -2.79
C PRO A 212 -15.88 14.28 -4.20
N ASP A 213 -16.34 15.51 -4.33
CA ASP A 213 -16.74 16.08 -5.63
C ASP A 213 -15.53 16.23 -6.56
N ASP A 214 -14.42 16.77 -6.04
CA ASP A 214 -13.17 16.87 -6.80
C ASP A 214 -12.61 15.48 -7.12
N MET A 215 -12.77 14.51 -6.23
CA MET A 215 -12.33 13.14 -6.46
C MET A 215 -13.09 12.48 -7.62
N ILE A 216 -14.37 12.79 -7.80
CA ILE A 216 -15.13 12.32 -8.96
C ILE A 216 -14.49 12.83 -10.25
N ILE A 217 -14.15 14.12 -10.31
CA ILE A 217 -13.48 14.72 -11.46
C ILE A 217 -12.15 14.03 -11.73
N LYS A 218 -11.35 13.74 -10.67
CA LYS A 218 -10.08 13.03 -10.82
C LYS A 218 -10.26 11.61 -11.35
N ILE A 219 -11.29 10.90 -10.93
CA ILE A 219 -11.60 9.56 -11.44
C ILE A 219 -12.01 9.63 -12.91
N GLU A 220 -12.80 10.63 -13.30
CA GLU A 220 -13.18 10.84 -14.71
C GLU A 220 -11.97 11.17 -15.58
N GLU A 221 -11.06 12.04 -15.10
CA GLU A 221 -9.80 12.34 -15.76
C GLU A 221 -8.96 11.07 -16.01
N LEU A 222 -8.85 10.19 -15.01
CA LEU A 222 -8.15 8.92 -15.16
C LEU A 222 -8.83 7.95 -16.13
N ARG A 223 -10.16 7.95 -16.18
CA ARG A 223 -10.92 7.18 -17.15
C ARG A 223 -10.71 7.68 -18.58
N GLU A 224 -10.81 8.99 -18.80
CA GLU A 224 -10.51 9.59 -20.10
C GLU A 224 -9.07 9.29 -20.53
N ALA A 225 -8.10 9.37 -19.61
CA ALA A 225 -6.71 9.07 -19.89
C ALA A 225 -6.48 7.61 -20.33
N THR A 226 -7.35 6.69 -19.93
CA THR A 226 -7.27 5.25 -20.25
C THR A 226 -8.37 4.79 -21.22
N ASP A 227 -9.01 5.72 -21.91
CA ASP A 227 -10.08 5.45 -22.88
C ASP A 227 -11.22 4.58 -22.30
N TRP A 228 -11.48 4.71 -20.97
CA TRP A 228 -12.46 3.93 -20.20
C TRP A 228 -12.22 2.40 -20.20
N GLU A 229 -11.04 1.96 -20.59
CA GLU A 229 -10.75 0.54 -20.74
C GLU A 229 -10.55 -0.17 -19.40
N VAL A 230 -9.73 0.40 -18.51
CA VAL A 230 -9.27 -0.30 -17.30
C VAL A 230 -10.06 0.10 -16.05
N PRO A 231 -10.20 -0.79 -15.05
CA PRO A 231 -10.85 -0.47 -13.80
C PRO A 231 -10.02 0.50 -12.95
N ILE A 232 -10.74 1.36 -12.21
CA ILE A 232 -10.14 2.28 -11.25
C ILE A 232 -10.63 1.92 -9.86
N PHE A 233 -9.70 1.67 -8.96
CA PHE A 233 -9.93 1.40 -7.54
C PHE A 233 -9.53 2.61 -6.71
N VAL A 234 -10.20 2.81 -5.58
CA VAL A 234 -9.84 3.83 -4.61
C VAL A 234 -9.33 3.15 -3.34
N LYS A 235 -8.07 3.45 -2.99
CA LYS A 235 -7.44 2.94 -1.77
C LYS A 235 -7.54 3.96 -0.66
N MET A 236 -8.11 3.56 0.46
CA MET A 236 -8.27 4.39 1.66
C MET A 236 -8.08 3.56 2.93
N GLY A 237 -7.86 4.21 4.06
CA GLY A 237 -7.92 3.53 5.34
C GLY A 237 -9.34 3.05 5.64
N ALA A 238 -9.50 1.80 6.07
CA ALA A 238 -10.78 1.25 6.48
C ALA A 238 -11.16 1.81 7.87
N THR A 239 -11.53 3.09 7.88
CA THR A 239 -11.92 3.82 9.07
C THR A 239 -13.43 4.14 9.01
N ARG A 240 -13.81 5.31 9.43
CA ARG A 240 -15.18 5.79 9.29
C ARG A 240 -15.37 6.33 7.86
N VAL A 241 -16.19 5.66 7.06
CA VAL A 241 -16.50 6.01 5.68
C VAL A 241 -17.88 6.67 5.65
#